data_f86bfe46255252d2ee45e62d47d803b4
#
_entry.id   f86bfe46255252d2ee45e62d47d803b4
#
_cell.length_a   1.000
_cell.length_b   1.000
_cell.length_c   1.000
_cell.angle_alpha   90.00
_cell.angle_beta   90.00
_cell.angle_gamma   90.00
#
_symmetry.space_group_name_H-M   'P 1'
#
loop_
_entity.id
_entity.type
_entity.pdbx_description
1 polymer ?
#
loop_
_entity_poly.entity_id
_entity_poly.type
_entity_poly.pdbx_seq_one_letter_code
_entity_poly.pdbx_strand_id
1 'polypeptide(L)'
;MCEAMDFLREVIGDKLILGCGVPLGPAFGKVDYCRIGPDVGLNWDGSPKERLLHRERVSTKNTIGNTIYRRQLNGRAFWNDPDVYLLRDDNIRLSAKQKEMLAQVNGLFGGLLFTSDDVGTYDEEKRALQQSLSALREAPRSVERKGKYTIVRYQGQDGEKELRVKL
;
A
#
# COMPACT_ATOMS: atom_id res chain seq x y z
N MET A 1 -14.39 16.92 -12.90
CA MET A 1 -13.20 16.22 -12.38
C MET A 1 -12.32 15.70 -13.52
N CYS A 2 -12.84 15.01 -14.55
CA CYS A 2 -12.03 14.57 -15.69
C CYS A 2 -11.34 15.74 -16.40
N GLU A 3 -12.09 16.78 -16.77
CA GLU A 3 -11.54 17.99 -17.39
C GLU A 3 -10.43 18.65 -16.56
N ALA A 4 -10.57 18.64 -15.23
CA ALA A 4 -9.53 19.16 -14.35
C ALA A 4 -8.25 18.31 -14.40
N MET A 5 -8.37 16.99 -14.54
CA MET A 5 -7.23 16.10 -14.69
C MET A 5 -6.59 16.22 -16.09
N ASP A 6 -7.40 16.43 -17.13
CA ASP A 6 -6.93 16.71 -18.47
C ASP A 6 -6.10 18.00 -18.50
N PHE A 7 -6.67 19.07 -17.94
CA PHE A 7 -5.97 20.36 -17.82
C PHE A 7 -4.67 20.26 -17.01
N LEU A 8 -4.70 19.53 -15.88
CA LEU A 8 -3.52 19.30 -15.06
C LEU A 8 -2.41 18.62 -15.87
N ARG A 9 -2.74 17.56 -16.61
CA ARG A 9 -1.76 16.85 -17.45
C ARG A 9 -1.22 17.72 -18.57
N GLU A 10 -2.07 18.54 -19.21
CA GLU A 10 -1.67 19.49 -20.25
C GLU A 10 -0.65 20.50 -19.71
N VAL A 11 -0.93 21.11 -18.55
CA VAL A 11 -0.04 22.14 -17.95
C VAL A 11 1.28 21.53 -17.47
N ILE A 12 1.24 20.33 -16.87
CA ILE A 12 2.43 19.67 -16.32
C ILE A 12 3.31 19.07 -17.42
N GLY A 13 2.71 18.69 -18.55
CA GLY A 13 3.43 18.04 -19.66
C GLY A 13 3.96 16.65 -19.24
N ASP A 14 5.23 16.38 -19.51
CA ASP A 14 5.88 15.08 -19.28
C ASP A 14 6.37 14.83 -17.84
N LYS A 15 6.13 15.76 -16.92
CA LYS A 15 6.55 15.59 -15.53
C LYS A 15 5.68 14.55 -14.82
N LEU A 16 6.27 13.84 -13.85
CA LEU A 16 5.57 12.84 -13.07
C LEU A 16 4.48 13.47 -12.17
N ILE A 17 3.31 12.87 -12.18
CA ILE A 17 2.19 13.24 -11.32
C ILE A 17 1.89 12.10 -10.38
N LEU A 18 1.91 12.35 -9.07
CA LEU A 18 1.38 11.46 -8.06
C LEU A 18 0.04 12.00 -7.56
N GLY A 19 -1.03 11.31 -7.91
CA GLY A 19 -2.40 11.64 -7.48
C GLY A 19 -2.66 11.14 -6.07
N CYS A 20 -2.83 12.06 -5.12
CA CYS A 20 -3.25 11.74 -3.76
C CYS A 20 -4.61 12.41 -3.48
N GLY A 21 -5.60 11.63 -2.98
CA GLY A 21 -6.96 12.13 -2.76
C GLY A 21 -7.77 12.35 -4.03
N VAL A 22 -7.27 11.98 -5.20
CA VAL A 22 -7.98 12.07 -6.46
C VAL A 22 -8.84 10.80 -6.68
N PRO A 23 -10.08 10.92 -7.20
CA PRO A 23 -10.87 9.77 -7.58
C PRO A 23 -10.18 8.92 -8.65
N LEU A 24 -10.14 7.60 -8.48
CA LEU A 24 -9.35 6.70 -9.32
C LEU A 24 -9.74 6.77 -10.81
N GLY A 25 -11.04 6.81 -11.13
CA GLY A 25 -11.52 6.86 -12.52
C GLY A 25 -10.99 8.05 -13.31
N PRO A 26 -11.17 9.29 -12.84
CA PRO A 26 -10.59 10.49 -13.45
C PRO A 26 -9.05 10.49 -13.55
N ALA A 27 -8.35 9.71 -12.70
CA ALA A 27 -6.90 9.61 -12.70
C ALA A 27 -6.36 8.69 -13.82
N PHE A 28 -7.19 7.83 -14.41
CA PHE A 28 -6.76 6.83 -15.41
C PHE A 28 -6.12 7.53 -16.62
N GLY A 29 -4.85 7.18 -16.89
CA GLY A 29 -4.06 7.74 -18.00
C GLY A 29 -3.68 9.21 -17.83
N LYS A 30 -3.95 9.83 -16.67
CA LYS A 30 -3.63 11.24 -16.40
C LYS A 30 -2.54 11.41 -15.34
N VAL A 31 -2.36 10.43 -14.48
CA VAL A 31 -1.31 10.41 -13.46
C VAL A 31 -0.40 9.20 -13.65
N ASP A 32 0.84 9.34 -13.24
CA ASP A 32 1.84 8.28 -13.32
C ASP A 32 1.71 7.34 -12.12
N TYR A 33 1.41 7.90 -10.95
CA TYR A 33 1.18 7.20 -9.69
C TYR A 33 -0.12 7.66 -9.05
N CYS A 34 -0.78 6.77 -8.33
CA CYS A 34 -2.02 7.13 -7.64
C CYS A 34 -2.14 6.43 -6.29
N ARG A 35 -2.45 7.19 -5.24
CA ARG A 35 -2.86 6.67 -3.94
C ARG A 35 -4.15 5.87 -4.11
N ILE A 36 -4.13 4.61 -3.73
CA ILE A 36 -5.23 3.67 -3.98
C ILE A 36 -6.06 3.32 -2.75
N GLY A 37 -5.72 3.81 -1.60
CA GLY A 37 -6.39 3.53 -0.34
C GLY A 37 -6.36 4.70 0.63
N PRO A 38 -6.96 4.56 1.81
CA PRO A 38 -6.81 5.51 2.90
C PRO A 38 -5.39 5.52 3.41
N ASP A 39 -5.07 6.50 4.24
CA ASP A 39 -3.76 6.59 4.90
C ASP A 39 -3.52 5.39 5.83
N VAL A 40 -2.26 4.99 5.91
CA VAL A 40 -1.77 4.05 6.92
C VAL A 40 -1.87 4.70 8.30
N GLY A 41 -2.48 3.98 9.24
CA GLY A 41 -2.60 4.42 10.62
C GLY A 41 -1.47 3.90 11.50
N LEU A 42 -1.27 4.58 12.63
CA LEU A 42 -0.40 4.07 13.70
C LEU A 42 -1.03 2.89 14.45
N ASN A 43 -2.31 2.60 14.17
CA ASN A 43 -3.09 1.49 14.69
C ASN A 43 -3.51 0.56 13.54
N TRP A 44 -3.88 -0.68 13.88
CA TRP A 44 -4.39 -1.63 12.89
C TRP A 44 -5.70 -1.19 12.22
N ASP A 45 -6.64 -0.69 13.02
CA ASP A 45 -7.94 -0.19 12.52
C ASP A 45 -8.42 0.98 13.39
N GLY A 46 -9.28 1.81 12.83
CA GLY A 46 -9.89 2.93 13.52
C GLY A 46 -10.78 2.51 14.70
N SER A 47 -10.99 3.42 15.64
CA SER A 47 -11.86 3.18 16.78
C SER A 47 -13.33 3.02 16.38
N PRO A 48 -14.18 2.36 17.19
CA PRO A 48 -15.62 2.30 16.93
C PRO A 48 -16.30 3.68 16.84
N LYS A 49 -15.79 4.69 17.54
CA LYS A 49 -16.29 6.07 17.48
C LYS A 49 -16.04 6.72 16.11
N GLU A 50 -14.86 6.51 15.52
CA GLU A 50 -14.55 7.00 14.17
C GLU A 50 -15.45 6.33 13.11
N ARG A 51 -15.83 5.07 13.34
CA ARG A 51 -16.79 4.35 12.48
C ARG A 51 -18.17 5.01 12.49
N LEU A 52 -18.63 5.42 13.68
CA LEU A 52 -19.95 6.03 13.85
C LEU A 52 -20.02 7.43 13.24
N LEU A 53 -18.92 8.19 13.25
CA LEU A 53 -18.90 9.57 12.77
C LEU A 53 -18.76 9.69 11.24
N HIS A 54 -18.73 8.59 10.50
CA HIS A 54 -18.59 8.55 9.03
C HIS A 54 -17.45 9.42 8.45
N ARG A 55 -16.41 9.69 9.25
CA ARG A 55 -15.23 10.43 8.82
C ARG A 55 -14.32 9.54 8.00
N GLU A 56 -13.47 10.15 7.18
CA GLU A 56 -12.38 9.46 6.51
C GLU A 56 -11.60 8.60 7.52
N ARG A 57 -11.47 7.31 7.21
CA ARG A 57 -10.92 6.34 8.17
C ARG A 57 -9.48 6.05 7.82
N VAL A 58 -8.58 6.63 8.60
CA VAL A 58 -7.19 6.17 8.65
C VAL A 58 -7.19 4.75 9.22
N SER A 59 -6.79 3.77 8.41
CA SER A 59 -6.86 2.36 8.80
C SER A 59 -5.86 1.53 8.01
N THR A 60 -4.82 1.04 8.67
CA THR A 60 -3.82 0.15 8.09
C THR A 60 -4.46 -1.10 7.48
N LYS A 61 -5.44 -1.68 8.16
CA LYS A 61 -6.21 -2.82 7.65
C LYS A 61 -6.91 -2.51 6.32
N ASN A 62 -7.57 -1.35 6.21
CA ASN A 62 -8.25 -0.95 4.99
C ASN A 62 -7.25 -0.62 3.88
N THR A 63 -6.10 -0.01 4.20
CA THR A 63 -5.02 0.25 3.24
C THR A 63 -4.51 -1.06 2.66
N ILE A 64 -4.19 -2.05 3.49
CA ILE A 64 -3.79 -3.39 3.04
C ILE A 64 -4.86 -4.01 2.13
N GLY A 65 -6.14 -3.94 2.54
CA GLY A 65 -7.25 -4.45 1.74
C GLY A 65 -7.34 -3.80 0.37
N ASN A 66 -7.28 -2.46 0.31
CA ASN A 66 -7.29 -1.72 -0.96
C ASN A 66 -6.08 -2.08 -1.84
N THR A 67 -4.89 -2.20 -1.25
CA THR A 67 -3.68 -2.56 -1.98
C THR A 67 -3.82 -3.94 -2.64
N ILE A 68 -4.32 -4.93 -1.91
CA ILE A 68 -4.53 -6.27 -2.45
C ILE A 68 -5.63 -6.30 -3.53
N TYR A 69 -6.79 -5.68 -3.28
CA TYR A 69 -7.93 -5.77 -4.19
C TYR A 69 -7.83 -4.85 -5.41
N ARG A 70 -7.06 -3.77 -5.32
CA ARG A 70 -6.78 -2.85 -6.43
C ARG A 70 -5.47 -3.14 -7.16
N ARG A 71 -4.82 -4.26 -6.86
CA ARG A 71 -3.55 -4.66 -7.49
C ARG A 71 -3.56 -4.68 -9.01
N GLN A 72 -4.74 -4.92 -9.62
CA GLN A 72 -4.87 -4.98 -11.07
C GLN A 72 -4.75 -3.61 -11.75
N LEU A 73 -4.82 -2.51 -11.00
CA LEU A 73 -4.59 -1.17 -11.53
C LEU A 73 -3.10 -0.89 -11.71
N ASN A 74 -2.25 -1.58 -10.94
CA ASN A 74 -0.80 -1.37 -10.92
C ASN A 74 -0.18 -1.62 -12.30
N GLY A 75 0.46 -0.61 -12.87
CA GLY A 75 1.09 -0.66 -14.18
C GLY A 75 0.12 -0.70 -15.38
N ARG A 76 -1.20 -0.59 -15.15
CA ARG A 76 -2.23 -0.55 -16.21
C ARG A 76 -2.91 0.81 -16.33
N ALA A 77 -3.39 1.34 -15.22
CA ALA A 77 -4.03 2.66 -15.16
C ALA A 77 -3.01 3.71 -14.70
N PHE A 78 -2.19 3.36 -13.75
CA PHE A 78 -1.09 4.10 -13.13
C PHE A 78 -0.29 3.11 -12.28
N TRP A 79 0.81 3.55 -11.66
CA TRP A 79 1.49 2.78 -10.63
C TRP A 79 0.82 3.03 -9.28
N ASN A 80 0.50 1.95 -8.57
CA ASN A 80 -0.18 2.03 -7.28
C ASN A 80 0.70 2.65 -6.21
N ASP A 81 0.20 3.67 -5.54
CA ASP A 81 0.73 4.15 -4.27
C ASP A 81 -0.09 3.55 -3.12
N PRO A 82 0.43 2.56 -2.39
CA PRO A 82 -0.26 1.93 -1.27
C PRO A 82 -0.11 2.70 0.04
N ASP A 83 0.47 3.90 0.03
CA ASP A 83 0.96 4.64 1.18
C ASP A 83 2.23 4.05 1.81
N VAL A 84 2.65 4.57 2.94
CA VAL A 84 3.89 4.18 3.61
C VAL A 84 3.80 2.79 4.24
N TYR A 85 4.92 2.11 4.34
CA TYR A 85 5.11 1.06 5.34
C TYR A 85 5.84 1.62 6.55
N LEU A 86 5.66 0.99 7.71
CA LEU A 86 6.22 1.42 9.00
C LEU A 86 6.87 0.22 9.69
N LEU A 87 8.18 0.29 9.96
CA LEU A 87 8.93 -0.74 10.69
C LEU A 87 9.43 -0.26 12.05
N ARG A 88 9.35 1.05 12.33
CA ARG A 88 9.77 1.63 13.62
C ARG A 88 9.03 0.98 14.79
N ASP A 89 9.60 1.07 16.00
CA ASP A 89 9.02 0.53 17.22
C ASP A 89 8.41 1.62 18.12
N ASP A 90 8.83 2.84 17.94
CA ASP A 90 8.33 4.00 18.68
C ASP A 90 7.08 4.60 18.04
N ASN A 91 6.22 5.18 18.87
CA ASN A 91 5.00 5.88 18.46
C ASN A 91 4.13 5.10 17.45
N ILE A 92 4.02 3.77 17.62
CA ILE A 92 3.21 2.89 16.79
C ILE A 92 2.59 1.78 17.63
N ARG A 93 1.36 1.37 17.28
CA ARG A 93 0.63 0.29 17.96
C ARG A 93 0.44 -0.95 17.08
N LEU A 94 1.08 -0.99 15.92
CA LEU A 94 1.11 -2.19 15.10
C LEU A 94 2.08 -3.20 15.72
N SER A 95 1.67 -4.47 15.80
CA SER A 95 2.57 -5.56 16.17
C SER A 95 3.63 -5.77 15.09
N ALA A 96 4.75 -6.42 15.43
CA ALA A 96 5.80 -6.76 14.47
C ALA A 96 5.24 -7.48 13.23
N LYS A 97 4.36 -8.46 13.42
CA LYS A 97 3.68 -9.18 12.34
C LYS A 97 2.80 -8.28 11.46
N GLN A 98 2.16 -7.25 12.02
CA GLN A 98 1.34 -6.31 11.25
C GLN A 98 2.22 -5.35 10.44
N LYS A 99 3.33 -4.90 11.00
CA LYS A 99 4.33 -4.06 10.31
C LYS A 99 4.95 -4.82 9.13
N GLU A 100 5.39 -6.04 9.37
CA GLU A 100 5.92 -6.92 8.32
C GLU A 100 4.89 -7.18 7.22
N MET A 101 3.65 -7.51 7.57
CA MET A 101 2.57 -7.73 6.61
C MET A 101 2.31 -6.49 5.75
N LEU A 102 2.27 -5.29 6.35
CA LEU A 102 2.09 -4.03 5.63
C LEU A 102 3.23 -3.84 4.62
N ALA A 103 4.48 -4.00 5.05
CA ALA A 103 5.65 -3.85 4.20
C ALA A 103 5.64 -4.85 3.04
N GLN A 104 5.37 -6.13 3.32
CA GLN A 104 5.30 -7.18 2.30
C GLN A 104 4.18 -6.94 1.29
N VAL A 105 2.99 -6.52 1.73
CA VAL A 105 1.86 -6.19 0.84
C VAL A 105 2.21 -5.00 -0.05
N ASN A 106 2.88 -3.98 0.49
CA ASN A 106 3.35 -2.83 -0.29
C ASN A 106 4.41 -3.27 -1.33
N GLY A 107 5.35 -4.14 -0.97
CA GLY A 107 6.33 -4.72 -1.89
C GLY A 107 5.69 -5.54 -3.00
N LEU A 108 4.70 -6.39 -2.66
CA LEU A 108 4.04 -7.29 -3.63
C LEU A 108 3.14 -6.57 -4.63
N PHE A 109 2.44 -5.51 -4.22
CA PHE A 109 1.34 -4.93 -5.01
C PHE A 109 1.45 -3.43 -5.25
N GLY A 110 2.42 -2.76 -4.61
CA GLY A 110 2.69 -1.34 -4.83
C GLY A 110 3.56 -1.08 -6.04
N GLY A 111 3.36 0.06 -6.67
CA GLY A 111 4.26 0.64 -7.67
C GLY A 111 5.33 1.54 -7.04
N LEU A 112 5.08 2.00 -5.81
CA LEU A 112 5.98 2.78 -4.98
C LEU A 112 6.22 2.10 -3.64
N LEU A 113 7.36 2.36 -3.04
CA LEU A 113 7.72 1.96 -1.69
C LEU A 113 8.13 3.21 -0.90
N PHE A 114 7.23 3.68 -0.06
CA PHE A 114 7.46 4.81 0.83
C PHE A 114 7.54 4.37 2.29
N THR A 115 8.36 5.04 3.06
CA THR A 115 8.34 4.97 4.52
C THR A 115 8.43 6.37 5.11
N SER A 116 7.83 6.57 6.28
CA SER A 116 7.98 7.77 7.10
C SER A 116 8.84 7.50 8.34
N ASP A 117 9.56 6.37 8.36
CA ASP A 117 10.48 6.03 9.43
C ASP A 117 11.84 6.71 9.21
N ASP A 118 12.55 6.98 10.28
CA ASP A 118 13.98 7.25 10.22
C ASP A 118 14.73 5.93 9.98
N VAL A 119 15.07 5.67 8.73
CA VAL A 119 15.75 4.44 8.32
C VAL A 119 17.17 4.31 8.93
N GLY A 120 17.73 5.41 9.44
CA GLY A 120 19.00 5.41 10.17
C GLY A 120 18.93 4.61 11.46
N THR A 121 17.74 4.52 12.05
CA THR A 121 17.50 3.80 13.31
C THR A 121 17.21 2.31 13.16
N TYR A 122 17.13 1.81 11.92
CA TYR A 122 16.82 0.41 11.66
C TYR A 122 17.96 -0.50 12.11
N ASP A 123 17.61 -1.56 12.84
CA ASP A 123 18.45 -2.71 13.10
C ASP A 123 18.68 -3.56 11.82
N GLU A 124 19.49 -4.59 11.93
CA GLU A 124 19.84 -5.45 10.80
C GLU A 124 18.62 -6.19 10.23
N GLU A 125 17.69 -6.63 11.06
CA GLU A 125 16.48 -7.33 10.65
C GLU A 125 15.56 -6.42 9.82
N LYS A 126 15.32 -5.18 10.28
CA LYS A 126 14.51 -4.20 9.54
C LYS A 126 15.15 -3.78 8.23
N ARG A 127 16.48 -3.64 8.21
CA ARG A 127 17.23 -3.34 6.96
C ARG A 127 17.13 -4.48 5.96
N ALA A 128 17.30 -5.72 6.41
CA ALA A 128 17.14 -6.89 5.55
C ALA A 128 15.74 -7.00 4.96
N LEU A 129 14.69 -6.78 5.79
CA LEU A 129 13.31 -6.73 5.32
C LEU A 129 13.13 -5.63 4.28
N GLN A 130 13.56 -4.40 4.57
CA GLN A 130 13.45 -3.26 3.65
C GLN A 130 14.09 -3.56 2.30
N GLN A 131 15.30 -4.11 2.29
CA GLN A 131 16.02 -4.46 1.07
C GLN A 131 15.30 -5.53 0.25
N SER A 132 14.62 -6.47 0.91
CA SER A 132 13.88 -7.54 0.25
C SER A 132 12.60 -7.05 -0.46
N LEU A 133 12.02 -5.91 -0.04
CA LEU A 133 10.71 -5.45 -0.54
C LEU A 133 10.70 -5.17 -2.03
N SER A 134 11.78 -4.61 -2.57
CA SER A 134 11.86 -4.30 -4.01
C SER A 134 11.80 -5.55 -4.89
N ALA A 135 12.39 -6.66 -4.42
CA ALA A 135 12.37 -7.94 -5.13
C ALA A 135 10.97 -8.58 -5.17
N LEU A 136 10.10 -8.26 -4.19
CA LEU A 136 8.74 -8.80 -4.14
C LEU A 136 7.85 -8.31 -5.28
N ARG A 137 8.16 -7.19 -5.92
CA ARG A 137 7.40 -6.65 -7.05
C ARG A 137 7.30 -7.64 -8.20
N GLU A 138 8.37 -8.33 -8.51
CA GLU A 138 8.45 -9.29 -9.61
C GLU A 138 8.14 -10.74 -9.17
N ALA A 139 7.93 -10.96 -7.88
CA ALA A 139 7.66 -12.30 -7.35
C ALA A 139 6.36 -12.87 -7.91
N PRO A 140 6.35 -14.11 -8.42
CA PRO A 140 5.13 -14.84 -8.75
C PRO A 140 4.20 -14.91 -7.52
N ARG A 141 2.93 -14.59 -7.74
CA ARG A 141 1.96 -14.51 -6.62
C ARG A 141 0.55 -14.84 -7.02
N SER A 142 -0.21 -15.36 -6.07
CA SER A 142 -1.65 -15.62 -6.18
C SER A 142 -2.40 -15.01 -5.02
N VAL A 143 -3.66 -14.65 -5.25
CA VAL A 143 -4.56 -14.11 -4.22
C VAL A 143 -5.86 -14.88 -4.25
N GLU A 144 -6.23 -15.45 -3.10
CA GLU A 144 -7.45 -16.23 -2.92
C GLU A 144 -8.23 -15.71 -1.71
N ARG A 145 -9.57 -15.68 -1.80
CA ARG A 145 -10.42 -15.36 -0.67
C ARG A 145 -11.01 -16.65 -0.07
N LYS A 146 -10.76 -16.88 1.21
CA LYS A 146 -11.33 -18.01 1.98
C LYS A 146 -12.09 -17.50 3.20
N GLY A 147 -13.41 -17.40 3.08
CA GLY A 147 -14.28 -16.85 4.13
C GLY A 147 -13.88 -15.41 4.48
N LYS A 148 -13.47 -15.21 5.74
CA LYS A 148 -13.03 -13.89 6.27
C LYS A 148 -11.55 -13.58 6.03
N TYR A 149 -10.82 -14.48 5.38
CA TYR A 149 -9.39 -14.29 5.12
C TYR A 149 -9.13 -14.09 3.64
N THR A 150 -8.23 -13.20 3.33
CA THR A 150 -7.56 -13.11 2.04
C THR A 150 -6.18 -13.73 2.18
N ILE A 151 -5.90 -14.72 1.37
CA ILE A 151 -4.65 -15.48 1.36
C ILE A 151 -3.85 -15.00 0.15
N VAL A 152 -2.64 -14.55 0.41
CA VAL A 152 -1.66 -14.18 -0.62
C VAL A 152 -0.52 -15.18 -0.54
N ARG A 153 -0.30 -15.97 -1.61
CA ARG A 153 0.88 -16.83 -1.75
C ARG A 153 1.83 -16.19 -2.73
N TYR A 154 3.10 -16.23 -2.43
CA TYR A 154 4.13 -15.64 -3.28
C TYR A 154 5.47 -16.36 -3.11
N GLN A 155 6.30 -16.27 -4.14
CA GLN A 155 7.66 -16.80 -4.11
C GLN A 155 8.58 -15.78 -3.42
N GLY A 156 9.04 -16.09 -2.22
CA GLY A 156 10.08 -15.36 -1.53
C GLY A 156 11.48 -15.86 -1.87
N GLN A 157 12.51 -15.23 -1.32
CA GLN A 157 13.91 -15.66 -1.52
C GLN A 157 14.15 -17.08 -0.99
N ASP A 158 13.52 -17.44 0.13
CA ASP A 158 13.69 -18.72 0.82
C ASP A 158 12.60 -19.75 0.48
N GLY A 159 11.84 -19.55 -0.60
CA GLY A 159 10.76 -20.44 -1.02
C GLY A 159 9.37 -19.80 -1.01
N GLU A 160 8.34 -20.64 -1.14
CA GLU A 160 6.95 -20.18 -1.12
C GLU A 160 6.54 -19.67 0.25
N LYS A 161 5.91 -18.49 0.29
CA LYS A 161 5.41 -17.84 1.50
C LYS A 161 3.90 -17.57 1.39
N GLU A 162 3.22 -17.54 2.54
CA GLU A 162 1.79 -17.27 2.63
C GLU A 162 1.51 -16.17 3.65
N LEU A 163 0.77 -15.13 3.21
CA LEU A 163 0.19 -14.11 4.08
C LEU A 163 -1.31 -14.37 4.24
N ARG A 164 -1.79 -14.36 5.48
CA ARG A 164 -3.22 -14.45 5.81
C ARG A 164 -3.71 -13.14 6.40
N VAL A 165 -4.49 -12.42 5.63
CA VAL A 165 -5.04 -11.12 6.00
C VAL A 165 -6.51 -11.26 6.35
N LYS A 166 -6.90 -10.90 7.57
CA LYS A 166 -8.30 -10.83 7.99
C LYS A 166 -8.81 -9.42 7.69
N LEU A 167 -9.55 -9.28 6.61
CA LEU A 167 -10.12 -8.03 6.14
C LEU A 167 -11.60 -7.89 6.53
#